data_edb0911c8160b50db0cfcad11a394d7d
#
_entry.id   edb0911c8160b50db0cfcad11a394d7d
#
_cell.length_a   1.000
_cell.length_b   1.000
_cell.length_c   1.000
_cell.angle_alpha   90.00
_cell.angle_beta   90.00
_cell.angle_gamma   90.00
#
_symmetry.space_group_name_H-M   'P 1'
#
loop_
_entity.id
_entity.type
_entity.pdbx_description
1 polymer ?
#
loop_
_entity_poly.entity_id
_entity_poly.type
_entity_poly.pdbx_seq_one_letter_code
_entity_poly.pdbx_strand_id
1 'polypeptide(L)'
;METTPYGNFPKNFLPSATFVLYKTDPEELIYPVNRQILLIAVLSGLILPSASGDLFPNSGPVASSKSARLRWGQAAAPQAAPVPVKRAIWAANQLQSKPYRYGGGHKSFKDHSYDCSGTVSYALAAAGLVSSPMSSTEFRRYGERGPGRWITIYAREGHTFAVIAGLRLDTTPFDRYTGRWAPRWYPAYRPPYGFDARHPIGL
;
A
#
# COMPACT_ATOMS: atom_id res chain seq x y z
N MET A 1 30.02 28.97 -31.60
CA MET A 1 29.28 30.23 -31.77
C MET A 1 27.91 29.87 -32.30
N GLU A 2 26.90 29.89 -31.41
CA GLU A 2 25.54 30.27 -31.76
C GLU A 2 24.70 30.10 -30.49
N THR A 3 24.16 31.22 -30.07
CA THR A 3 23.42 31.46 -28.85
C THR A 3 21.92 31.21 -29.12
N THR A 4 21.28 30.40 -28.24
CA THR A 4 19.83 30.28 -28.22
C THR A 4 19.21 31.36 -27.32
N PRO A 5 18.13 32.03 -27.74
CA PRO A 5 17.48 33.07 -26.96
C PRO A 5 16.43 32.49 -25.98
N TYR A 6 16.46 33.00 -24.77
CA TYR A 6 15.45 32.81 -23.73
C TYR A 6 14.14 33.47 -24.13
N GLY A 7 13.04 32.69 -24.15
CA GLY A 7 11.68 33.19 -24.29
C GLY A 7 11.11 33.68 -22.97
N ASN A 8 10.64 34.92 -22.96
CA ASN A 8 9.96 35.60 -21.86
C ASN A 8 8.57 34.98 -21.57
N PHE A 9 8.30 34.66 -20.31
CA PHE A 9 6.95 34.39 -19.83
C PHE A 9 6.32 35.71 -19.31
N PRO A 10 5.07 36.02 -19.66
CA PRO A 10 4.39 37.17 -19.13
C PRO A 10 3.90 36.92 -17.70
N LYS A 11 4.22 37.87 -16.80
CA LYS A 11 3.64 38.02 -15.47
C LYS A 11 2.26 38.66 -15.59
N ASN A 12 1.37 38.28 -14.68
CA ASN A 12 0.11 38.90 -14.29
C ASN A 12 -1.16 38.38 -14.97
N PHE A 13 -1.87 37.54 -14.16
CA PHE A 13 -3.32 37.63 -14.09
C PHE A 13 -3.75 37.06 -12.69
N LEU A 14 -4.06 37.98 -11.77
CA LEU A 14 -4.83 37.69 -10.56
C LEU A 14 -6.28 38.10 -10.87
N PRO A 15 -7.29 37.23 -10.72
CA PRO A 15 -8.66 37.68 -10.74
C PRO A 15 -9.05 38.27 -9.40
N SER A 16 -9.54 39.53 -9.43
CA SER A 16 -10.14 40.23 -8.32
C SER A 16 -11.37 39.47 -7.83
N ALA A 17 -11.36 39.07 -6.55
CA ALA A 17 -12.56 38.61 -5.87
C ALA A 17 -13.46 39.79 -5.54
N THR A 18 -14.56 39.94 -6.25
CA THR A 18 -15.61 40.90 -5.92
C THR A 18 -16.45 40.32 -4.79
N PHE A 19 -16.30 40.89 -3.58
CA PHE A 19 -17.18 40.62 -2.46
C PHE A 19 -18.51 41.34 -2.67
N VAL A 20 -19.58 40.59 -2.92
CA VAL A 20 -20.95 41.09 -2.88
C VAL A 20 -21.42 41.02 -1.44
N LEU A 21 -21.52 42.17 -0.80
CA LEU A 21 -22.15 42.33 0.53
C LEU A 21 -23.67 42.27 0.34
N TYR A 22 -24.27 41.17 0.76
CA TYR A 22 -25.72 41.10 0.93
C TYR A 22 -26.09 41.79 2.24
N LYS A 23 -26.78 42.92 2.11
CA LYS A 23 -27.44 43.64 3.21
C LYS A 23 -28.69 42.86 3.57
N THR A 24 -28.71 42.20 4.71
CA THR A 24 -29.89 41.52 5.24
C THR A 24 -30.62 42.51 6.13
N ASP A 25 -31.82 42.90 5.72
CA ASP A 25 -32.75 43.67 6.57
C ASP A 25 -33.27 42.75 7.70
N PRO A 26 -33.40 43.26 8.92
CA PRO A 26 -33.94 42.52 10.04
C PRO A 26 -35.44 42.74 10.16
N GLU A 27 -36.26 42.00 9.45
CA GLU A 27 -37.68 41.88 9.78
C GLU A 27 -38.16 40.45 9.80
N GLU A 28 -38.41 39.99 10.99
CA GLU A 28 -39.41 39.07 11.51
C GLU A 28 -39.91 37.94 10.59
N LEU A 29 -39.55 36.74 10.97
CA LEU A 29 -40.48 35.60 10.92
C LEU A 29 -40.30 34.76 12.20
N ILE A 30 -41.10 35.12 13.23
CA ILE A 30 -41.29 34.32 14.43
C ILE A 30 -42.16 33.10 14.03
N TYR A 31 -41.55 32.00 13.74
CA TYR A 31 -42.26 30.70 13.68
C TYR A 31 -42.22 30.05 15.07
N PRO A 32 -43.37 29.57 15.59
CA PRO A 32 -43.34 28.84 16.86
C PRO A 32 -42.59 27.53 16.70
N VAL A 33 -41.41 27.46 17.30
CA VAL A 33 -40.62 26.26 17.36
C VAL A 33 -41.36 25.23 18.22
N ASN A 34 -41.95 24.24 17.57
CA ASN A 34 -42.64 23.14 18.26
C ASN A 34 -41.59 22.39 19.11
N ARG A 35 -41.79 22.45 20.44
CA ARG A 35 -40.90 21.88 21.49
C ARG A 35 -40.62 20.39 21.32
N GLN A 36 -41.37 19.70 20.48
CA GLN A 36 -41.17 18.25 20.22
C GLN A 36 -40.08 17.95 19.20
N ILE A 37 -39.66 18.91 18.37
CA ILE A 37 -38.61 18.71 17.37
C ILE A 37 -37.21 18.84 17.99
N LEU A 38 -37.07 19.53 19.14
CA LEU A 38 -35.78 19.77 19.79
C LEU A 38 -35.24 18.51 20.53
N LEU A 39 -36.09 17.53 20.83
CA LEU A 39 -35.69 16.31 21.56
C LEU A 39 -35.15 15.19 20.68
N ILE A 40 -35.35 15.27 19.37
CA ILE A 40 -34.84 14.24 18.43
C ILE A 40 -33.42 14.56 17.92
N ALA A 41 -33.01 15.81 17.96
CA ALA A 41 -31.69 16.24 17.48
C ALA A 41 -30.53 15.93 18.45
N VAL A 42 -30.81 15.58 19.71
CA VAL A 42 -29.76 15.31 20.73
C VAL A 42 -29.38 13.85 20.83
N LEU A 43 -30.15 12.93 20.22
CA LEU A 43 -29.82 11.48 20.23
C LEU A 43 -29.22 10.97 18.91
N SER A 44 -28.96 11.83 17.95
CA SER A 44 -28.03 11.51 16.87
C SER A 44 -26.63 11.57 17.45
N GLY A 45 -26.26 10.54 18.23
CA GLY A 45 -24.89 10.36 18.66
C GLY A 45 -24.01 10.48 17.42
N LEU A 46 -23.15 11.51 17.39
CA LEU A 46 -22.03 11.56 16.46
C LEU A 46 -21.28 10.23 16.64
N ILE A 47 -21.60 9.24 15.84
CA ILE A 47 -20.69 8.13 15.57
C ILE A 47 -19.57 8.79 14.77
N LEU A 48 -18.64 9.43 15.51
CA LEU A 48 -17.33 9.73 14.95
C LEU A 48 -16.79 8.38 14.48
N PRO A 49 -16.49 8.21 13.19
CA PRO A 49 -15.79 7.02 12.78
C PRO A 49 -14.52 6.99 13.62
N SER A 50 -14.39 6.00 14.49
CA SER A 50 -13.12 5.72 15.13
C SER A 50 -12.14 5.53 13.98
N ALA A 51 -11.27 6.50 13.74
CA ALA A 51 -10.11 6.36 12.89
C ALA A 51 -9.13 5.44 13.64
N SER A 52 -9.54 4.19 13.84
CA SER A 52 -8.62 3.08 14.01
C SER A 52 -7.90 3.03 12.67
N GLY A 53 -6.79 3.75 12.56
CA GLY A 53 -5.98 3.73 11.35
C GLY A 53 -5.64 2.28 11.06
N ASP A 54 -6.32 1.68 10.09
CA ASP A 54 -6.03 0.32 9.65
C ASP A 54 -4.54 0.23 9.38
N LEU A 55 -3.89 -0.72 10.02
CA LEU A 55 -2.45 -0.95 9.85
C LEU A 55 -2.08 -1.17 8.38
N PHE A 56 -3.03 -1.69 7.60
CA PHE A 56 -2.86 -2.04 6.19
C PHE A 56 -3.88 -1.31 5.31
N PRO A 57 -3.52 -0.99 4.06
CA PRO A 57 -4.43 -0.34 3.13
C PRO A 57 -5.57 -1.28 2.70
N ASN A 58 -6.79 -0.75 2.68
CA ASN A 58 -7.99 -1.47 2.23
C ASN A 58 -8.23 -1.33 0.73
N SER A 59 -7.51 -0.44 0.06
CA SER A 59 -7.62 -0.16 -1.37
C SER A 59 -6.29 0.28 -1.96
N GLY A 60 -6.20 0.30 -3.30
CA GLY A 60 -5.01 0.74 -4.01
C GLY A 60 -5.11 0.52 -5.52
N PRO A 61 -4.02 0.72 -6.26
CA PRO A 61 -4.02 0.62 -7.71
C PRO A 61 -4.45 -0.76 -8.22
N VAL A 62 -5.27 -0.77 -9.27
CA VAL A 62 -5.68 -1.98 -10.00
C VAL A 62 -5.40 -1.82 -11.50
N ALA A 63 -5.23 -2.93 -12.21
CA ALA A 63 -5.01 -2.99 -13.64
C ALA A 63 -5.88 -4.08 -14.29
N SER A 64 -6.39 -3.81 -15.49
CA SER A 64 -7.11 -4.77 -16.32
C SER A 64 -6.11 -5.71 -17.01
N SER A 65 -5.44 -6.54 -16.23
CA SER A 65 -4.41 -7.48 -16.71
C SER A 65 -4.44 -8.77 -15.90
N LYS A 66 -3.90 -9.86 -16.47
CA LYS A 66 -3.80 -11.17 -15.78
C LYS A 66 -2.74 -11.18 -14.66
N SER A 67 -1.75 -10.28 -14.75
CA SER A 67 -0.66 -10.13 -13.77
C SER A 67 -0.60 -8.70 -13.24
N ALA A 68 0.03 -8.51 -12.09
CA ALA A 68 0.30 -7.18 -11.55
C ALA A 68 1.17 -6.35 -12.50
N ARG A 69 0.97 -5.03 -12.49
CA ARG A 69 1.70 -4.07 -13.33
C ARG A 69 2.49 -3.11 -12.47
N LEU A 70 3.78 -3.00 -12.75
CA LEU A 70 4.67 -2.08 -12.04
C LEU A 70 4.75 -0.75 -12.80
N ARG A 71 4.44 0.37 -12.11
CA ARG A 71 4.63 1.73 -12.62
C ARG A 71 5.21 2.60 -11.52
N TRP A 72 6.31 3.28 -11.80
CA TRP A 72 6.99 4.20 -10.86
C TRP A 72 7.21 3.62 -9.46
N GLY A 73 7.61 2.35 -9.39
CA GLY A 73 7.84 1.65 -8.12
C GLY A 73 6.57 1.18 -7.40
N GLN A 74 5.37 1.46 -7.92
CA GLN A 74 4.11 1.01 -7.36
C GLN A 74 3.51 -0.12 -8.20
N ALA A 75 3.05 -1.18 -7.55
CA ALA A 75 2.37 -2.28 -8.20
C ALA A 75 0.86 -2.06 -8.24
N ALA A 76 0.26 -2.19 -9.43
CA ALA A 76 -1.18 -2.27 -9.60
C ALA A 76 -1.61 -3.73 -9.62
N ALA A 77 -2.55 -4.10 -8.74
CA ALA A 77 -3.05 -5.47 -8.63
C ALA A 77 -3.94 -5.82 -9.84
N PRO A 78 -3.95 -7.09 -10.30
CA PRO A 78 -4.92 -7.51 -11.31
C PRO A 78 -6.35 -7.32 -10.79
N GLN A 79 -7.23 -6.77 -11.61
CA GLN A 79 -8.63 -6.53 -11.21
C GLN A 79 -9.34 -7.83 -10.80
N ALA A 80 -9.06 -8.94 -11.50
CA ALA A 80 -9.63 -10.25 -11.22
C ALA A 80 -8.94 -11.02 -10.08
N ALA A 81 -7.87 -10.47 -9.47
CA ALA A 81 -7.20 -11.15 -8.37
C ALA A 81 -8.10 -11.22 -7.11
N PRO A 82 -8.01 -12.30 -6.31
CA PRO A 82 -8.66 -12.39 -5.02
C PRO A 82 -8.32 -11.21 -4.10
N VAL A 83 -9.22 -10.85 -3.20
CA VAL A 83 -9.03 -9.73 -2.26
C VAL A 83 -7.72 -9.87 -1.44
N PRO A 84 -7.36 -11.05 -0.90
CA PRO A 84 -6.08 -11.21 -0.20
C PRO A 84 -4.87 -10.84 -1.05
N VAL A 85 -4.86 -11.23 -2.33
CA VAL A 85 -3.76 -10.90 -3.27
C VAL A 85 -3.66 -9.40 -3.50
N LYS A 86 -4.79 -8.72 -3.69
CA LYS A 86 -4.84 -7.26 -3.84
C LYS A 86 -4.31 -6.56 -2.60
N ARG A 87 -4.76 -6.97 -1.39
CA ARG A 87 -4.29 -6.42 -0.12
C ARG A 87 -2.78 -6.61 0.08
N ALA A 88 -2.24 -7.80 -0.23
CA ALA A 88 -0.80 -8.05 -0.18
C ALA A 88 -0.02 -7.07 -1.07
N ILE A 89 -0.48 -6.83 -2.30
CA ILE A 89 0.15 -5.90 -3.24
C ILE A 89 0.09 -4.46 -2.73
N TRP A 90 -1.08 -4.00 -2.28
CA TRP A 90 -1.25 -2.63 -1.79
C TRP A 90 -0.44 -2.36 -0.53
N ALA A 91 -0.37 -3.32 0.38
CA ALA A 91 0.47 -3.23 1.56
C ALA A 91 1.96 -3.17 1.20
N ALA A 92 2.42 -4.04 0.30
CA ALA A 92 3.81 -4.03 -0.15
C ALA A 92 4.21 -2.71 -0.86
N ASN A 93 3.26 -2.00 -1.47
CA ASN A 93 3.49 -0.66 -2.00
C ASN A 93 3.91 0.34 -0.92
N GLN A 94 3.42 0.21 0.32
CA GLN A 94 3.80 1.09 1.44
C GLN A 94 5.24 0.87 1.89
N LEU A 95 5.82 -0.28 1.55
CA LEU A 95 7.20 -0.61 1.92
C LEU A 95 8.24 -0.04 0.94
N GLN A 96 7.83 0.48 -0.22
CA GLN A 96 8.77 0.89 -1.29
C GLN A 96 9.70 2.04 -0.89
N SER A 97 9.34 2.83 0.12
CA SER A 97 10.19 3.90 0.68
C SER A 97 10.94 3.49 1.95
N LYS A 98 10.69 2.28 2.48
CA LYS A 98 11.30 1.83 3.73
C LYS A 98 12.72 1.33 3.51
N PRO A 99 13.65 1.64 4.44
CA PRO A 99 15.00 1.09 4.39
C PRO A 99 15.05 -0.37 4.84
N TYR A 100 16.12 -1.05 4.45
CA TYR A 100 16.45 -2.36 4.97
C TYR A 100 17.14 -2.25 6.35
N ARG A 101 16.77 -3.13 7.26
CA ARG A 101 17.50 -3.40 8.50
C ARG A 101 17.26 -4.87 8.90
N TYR A 102 18.32 -5.60 9.21
CA TYR A 102 18.22 -6.96 9.73
C TYR A 102 17.33 -7.01 10.99
N GLY A 103 16.37 -7.93 11.04
CA GLY A 103 15.36 -8.02 12.10
C GLY A 103 14.25 -6.96 12.02
N GLY A 104 14.24 -6.11 10.97
CA GLY A 104 13.18 -5.14 10.76
C GLY A 104 11.87 -5.80 10.38
N GLY A 105 10.75 -5.31 10.95
CA GLY A 105 9.42 -5.88 10.76
C GLY A 105 9.10 -7.12 11.59
N HIS A 106 10.01 -7.56 12.51
CA HIS A 106 9.81 -8.77 13.32
C HIS A 106 9.18 -8.51 14.68
N LYS A 107 9.40 -7.34 15.30
CA LYS A 107 8.77 -6.99 16.58
C LYS A 107 7.31 -6.57 16.40
N SER A 108 7.00 -6.00 15.27
CA SER A 108 5.68 -5.51 14.89
C SER A 108 5.61 -5.40 13.37
N PHE A 109 4.41 -5.57 12.81
CA PHE A 109 4.18 -5.24 11.40
C PHE A 109 4.35 -3.73 11.12
N LYS A 110 4.15 -2.84 12.11
CA LYS A 110 4.41 -1.41 11.99
C LYS A 110 5.85 -1.12 12.43
N ASP A 111 6.75 -1.00 11.45
CA ASP A 111 8.16 -0.68 11.67
C ASP A 111 8.64 0.42 10.71
N HIS A 112 9.79 1.01 11.01
CA HIS A 112 10.45 2.00 10.15
C HIS A 112 11.31 1.34 9.06
N SER A 113 11.71 0.10 9.26
CA SER A 113 12.61 -0.66 8.39
C SER A 113 12.18 -2.12 8.33
N TYR A 114 12.51 -2.80 7.23
CA TYR A 114 12.13 -4.20 7.06
C TYR A 114 13.29 -4.99 6.46
N ASP A 115 13.50 -6.22 6.97
CA ASP A 115 14.35 -7.19 6.29
C ASP A 115 13.55 -8.02 5.28
N CYS A 116 14.17 -9.07 4.72
CA CYS A 116 13.57 -9.92 3.71
C CYS A 116 12.28 -10.60 4.20
N SER A 117 12.33 -11.22 5.38
CA SER A 117 11.21 -11.94 5.97
C SER A 117 10.17 -11.02 6.59
N GLY A 118 10.56 -9.91 7.19
CA GLY A 118 9.65 -8.86 7.65
C GLY A 118 8.85 -8.23 6.51
N THR A 119 9.48 -8.04 5.33
CA THR A 119 8.82 -7.55 4.11
C THR A 119 7.72 -8.52 3.65
N VAL A 120 8.03 -9.82 3.55
CA VAL A 120 7.07 -10.84 3.13
C VAL A 120 5.96 -10.98 4.17
N SER A 121 6.32 -11.01 5.47
CA SER A 121 5.35 -11.10 6.58
C SER A 121 4.35 -9.95 6.56
N TYR A 122 4.81 -8.71 6.33
CA TYR A 122 3.95 -7.53 6.24
C TYR A 122 2.90 -7.67 5.11
N ALA A 123 3.34 -8.08 3.93
CA ALA A 123 2.44 -8.25 2.80
C ALA A 123 1.40 -9.37 3.05
N LEU A 124 1.83 -10.49 3.62
CA LEU A 124 0.95 -11.60 3.94
C LEU A 124 -0.02 -11.29 5.10
N ALA A 125 0.41 -10.51 6.09
CA ALA A 125 -0.46 -10.07 7.19
C ALA A 125 -1.60 -9.18 6.68
N ALA A 126 -1.31 -8.26 5.77
CA ALA A 126 -2.33 -7.44 5.12
C ALA A 126 -3.37 -8.25 4.34
N ALA A 127 -2.95 -9.40 3.82
CA ALA A 127 -3.81 -10.37 3.15
C ALA A 127 -4.60 -11.27 4.12
N GLY A 128 -4.33 -11.20 5.44
CA GLY A 128 -4.90 -12.10 6.45
C GLY A 128 -4.33 -13.52 6.41
N LEU A 129 -3.13 -13.70 5.86
CA LEU A 129 -2.50 -14.99 5.62
C LEU A 129 -1.49 -15.39 6.70
N VAL A 130 -1.06 -14.45 7.51
CA VAL A 130 -0.25 -14.67 8.72
C VAL A 130 -0.71 -13.71 9.82
N SER A 131 -0.64 -14.16 11.08
CA SER A 131 -1.02 -13.37 12.26
C SER A 131 0.17 -12.74 12.99
N SER A 132 1.37 -13.21 12.71
CA SER A 132 2.62 -12.72 13.30
C SER A 132 3.75 -12.72 12.25
N PRO A 133 4.78 -11.88 12.43
CA PRO A 133 5.97 -11.92 11.59
C PRO A 133 6.66 -13.29 11.66
N MET A 134 7.13 -13.76 10.51
CA MET A 134 7.83 -15.03 10.35
C MET A 134 9.26 -14.80 9.87
N SER A 135 10.19 -15.65 10.30
CA SER A 135 11.56 -15.71 9.79
C SER A 135 11.63 -16.39 8.42
N SER A 136 12.76 -16.22 7.72
CA SER A 136 13.00 -16.93 6.47
C SER A 136 13.01 -18.46 6.64
N THR A 137 13.46 -18.95 7.79
CA THR A 137 13.45 -20.39 8.13
C THR A 137 12.04 -20.92 8.35
N GLU A 138 11.16 -20.16 9.00
CA GLU A 138 9.74 -20.52 9.18
C GLU A 138 8.99 -20.53 7.86
N PHE A 139 9.27 -19.59 6.95
CA PHE A 139 8.67 -19.58 5.62
C PHE A 139 8.99 -20.83 4.79
N ARG A 140 10.06 -21.56 5.08
CA ARG A 140 10.36 -22.86 4.43
C ARG A 140 9.31 -23.94 4.72
N ARG A 141 8.49 -23.74 5.77
CA ARG A 141 7.42 -24.68 6.19
C ARG A 141 6.03 -24.07 6.08
N TYR A 142 5.93 -22.85 5.54
CA TYR A 142 4.68 -22.13 5.41
C TYR A 142 3.76 -22.77 4.34
N GLY A 143 2.45 -22.81 4.60
CA GLY A 143 1.45 -23.22 3.64
C GLY A 143 1.74 -24.54 2.94
N GLU A 144 1.43 -24.62 1.66
CA GLU A 144 1.64 -25.80 0.82
C GLU A 144 2.96 -25.72 0.02
N ARG A 145 3.46 -26.88 -0.40
CA ARG A 145 4.69 -26.98 -1.19
C ARG A 145 4.44 -26.60 -2.65
N GLY A 146 5.43 -25.96 -3.25
CA GLY A 146 5.43 -25.59 -4.66
C GLY A 146 4.95 -24.18 -4.92
N PRO A 147 4.91 -23.77 -6.20
CA PRO A 147 4.40 -22.47 -6.61
C PRO A 147 2.89 -22.38 -6.44
N GLY A 148 2.41 -21.22 -5.95
CA GLY A 148 0.99 -20.87 -5.92
C GLY A 148 0.54 -20.22 -7.23
N ARG A 149 -0.77 -20.16 -7.41
CA ARG A 149 -1.39 -19.48 -8.56
C ARG A 149 -1.17 -17.97 -8.52
N TRP A 150 -1.25 -17.38 -7.33
CA TRP A 150 -1.19 -15.94 -7.13
C TRP A 150 -0.02 -15.50 -6.29
N ILE A 151 0.34 -16.27 -5.26
CA ILE A 151 1.40 -15.95 -4.32
C ILE A 151 2.32 -17.14 -4.19
N THR A 152 3.60 -16.94 -4.45
CA THR A 152 4.65 -17.91 -4.16
C THR A 152 5.70 -17.27 -3.27
N ILE A 153 5.98 -17.88 -2.15
CA ILE A 153 7.07 -17.52 -1.25
C ILE A 153 8.26 -18.44 -1.55
N TYR A 154 9.40 -17.85 -1.84
CA TYR A 154 10.67 -18.54 -1.99
C TYR A 154 11.51 -18.29 -0.74
N ALA A 155 11.81 -19.35 0.00
CA ALA A 155 12.48 -19.25 1.30
C ALA A 155 13.67 -20.24 1.39
N ARG A 156 14.74 -19.74 1.96
CA ARG A 156 15.91 -20.54 2.38
C ARG A 156 16.42 -19.98 3.70
N GLU A 157 17.41 -20.64 4.28
CA GLU A 157 18.10 -20.05 5.42
C GLU A 157 18.73 -18.69 5.04
N GLY A 158 18.46 -17.66 5.87
CA GLY A 158 19.01 -16.31 5.72
C GLY A 158 18.35 -15.45 4.64
N HIS A 159 17.41 -15.97 3.83
CA HIS A 159 16.71 -15.12 2.84
C HIS A 159 15.35 -15.66 2.41
N THR A 160 14.42 -14.73 2.16
CA THR A 160 13.13 -15.03 1.53
C THR A 160 12.69 -13.88 0.64
N PHE A 161 11.90 -14.19 -0.37
CA PHE A 161 11.19 -13.24 -1.21
C PHE A 161 9.85 -13.82 -1.66
N ALA A 162 8.95 -12.98 -2.15
CA ALA A 162 7.67 -13.43 -2.68
C ALA A 162 7.51 -13.03 -4.15
N VAL A 163 6.80 -13.88 -4.91
CA VAL A 163 6.24 -13.52 -6.21
C VAL A 163 4.73 -13.41 -6.03
N ILE A 164 4.18 -12.23 -6.25
CA ILE A 164 2.76 -11.93 -6.06
C ILE A 164 2.20 -11.44 -7.39
N ALA A 165 1.27 -12.20 -7.95
CA ALA A 165 0.64 -11.92 -9.24
C ALA A 165 1.65 -11.61 -10.36
N GLY A 166 2.82 -12.27 -10.35
CA GLY A 166 3.87 -12.13 -11.37
C GLY A 166 4.90 -11.03 -11.13
N LEU A 167 4.81 -10.26 -10.03
CA LEU A 167 5.86 -9.34 -9.60
C LEU A 167 6.60 -9.89 -8.39
N ARG A 168 7.92 -9.73 -8.40
CA ARG A 168 8.78 -10.11 -7.29
C ARG A 168 8.86 -9.00 -6.25
N LEU A 169 8.53 -9.31 -5.00
CA LEU A 169 8.77 -8.48 -3.83
C LEU A 169 10.01 -9.01 -3.11
N ASP A 170 11.08 -8.23 -3.08
CA ASP A 170 12.37 -8.68 -2.56
C ASP A 170 13.14 -7.48 -1.96
N THR A 171 14.06 -7.76 -1.05
CA THR A 171 14.99 -6.77 -0.49
C THR A 171 16.38 -6.84 -1.15
N THR A 172 16.65 -7.86 -1.96
CA THR A 172 17.91 -7.98 -2.71
C THR A 172 17.80 -7.20 -4.01
N PRO A 173 18.74 -6.28 -4.32
CA PRO A 173 18.78 -5.57 -5.59
C PRO A 173 18.80 -6.54 -6.78
N PHE A 174 18.13 -6.16 -7.87
CA PHE A 174 18.20 -6.92 -9.12
C PHE A 174 19.60 -6.84 -9.74
N ASP A 175 20.21 -5.67 -9.64
CA ASP A 175 21.60 -5.45 -10.06
C ASP A 175 22.44 -4.84 -8.94
N ARG A 176 23.75 -5.01 -9.05
CA ARG A 176 24.72 -4.50 -8.10
C ARG A 176 24.85 -2.96 -8.11
N TYR A 177 24.29 -2.30 -9.11
CA TYR A 177 24.42 -0.84 -9.29
C TYR A 177 23.37 -0.06 -8.51
N THR A 178 22.19 -0.64 -8.26
CA THR A 178 21.16 0.00 -7.46
C THR A 178 21.46 -0.01 -5.96
N GLY A 179 22.41 -0.84 -5.51
CA GLY A 179 23.16 -0.79 -4.24
C GLY A 179 22.36 -0.75 -2.92
N ARG A 180 21.05 -0.59 -2.97
CA ARG A 180 20.24 -0.40 -1.78
C ARG A 180 19.44 -1.66 -1.47
N TRP A 181 19.84 -2.34 -0.42
CA TRP A 181 19.01 -3.33 0.25
C TRP A 181 17.78 -2.61 0.80
N ALA A 182 16.60 -2.94 0.29
CA ALA A 182 15.34 -2.37 0.73
C ALA A 182 14.18 -3.16 0.12
N PRO A 183 12.98 -3.18 0.75
CA PRO A 183 11.79 -3.74 0.12
C PRO A 183 11.50 -3.05 -1.21
N ARG A 184 11.46 -3.81 -2.30
CA ARG A 184 11.18 -3.27 -3.65
C ARG A 184 10.42 -4.26 -4.50
N TRP A 185 9.63 -3.73 -5.42
CA TRP A 185 9.05 -4.48 -6.52
C TRP A 185 10.04 -4.59 -7.68
N TYR A 186 10.10 -5.77 -8.27
CA TYR A 186 10.87 -6.04 -9.47
C TYR A 186 9.99 -6.71 -10.53
N PRO A 187 10.06 -6.29 -11.81
CA PRO A 187 9.35 -6.94 -12.92
C PRO A 187 9.97 -8.28 -13.28
N ALA A 188 11.27 -8.43 -13.01
CA ALA A 188 12.03 -9.61 -13.39
C ALA A 188 11.90 -10.75 -12.37
N TYR A 189 11.75 -11.95 -12.89
CA TYR A 189 11.81 -13.18 -12.12
C TYR A 189 13.24 -13.45 -11.64
N ARG A 190 13.37 -13.83 -10.38
CA ARG A 190 14.63 -14.31 -9.80
C ARG A 190 14.66 -15.85 -9.88
N PRO A 191 15.70 -16.49 -10.46
CA PRO A 191 15.84 -17.95 -10.38
C PRO A 191 15.84 -18.39 -8.91
N PRO A 192 14.98 -19.36 -8.53
CA PRO A 192 14.81 -19.76 -7.13
C PRO A 192 15.76 -20.88 -6.69
N TYR A 193 16.93 -21.02 -7.30
CA TYR A 193 17.88 -22.07 -6.94
C TYR A 193 18.24 -22.03 -5.45
N GLY A 194 18.09 -23.18 -4.79
CA GLY A 194 18.35 -23.32 -3.36
C GLY A 194 17.26 -22.72 -2.46
N PHE A 195 16.08 -22.40 -3.01
CA PHE A 195 14.93 -21.97 -2.24
C PHE A 195 13.84 -23.04 -2.21
N ASP A 196 13.22 -23.22 -1.08
CA ASP A 196 11.95 -23.94 -0.97
C ASP A 196 10.83 -23.02 -1.50
N ALA A 197 10.01 -23.52 -2.42
CA ALA A 197 8.82 -22.83 -2.88
C ALA A 197 7.63 -23.20 -2.00
N ARG A 198 6.88 -22.19 -1.55
CA ARG A 198 5.71 -22.32 -0.70
C ARG A 198 4.60 -21.37 -1.16
N HIS A 199 3.35 -21.73 -0.88
CA HIS A 199 2.22 -20.86 -1.17
C HIS A 199 1.13 -20.96 -0.11
N PRO A 200 0.32 -19.89 0.10
CA PRO A 200 -0.85 -19.95 0.95
C PRO A 200 -1.89 -20.91 0.36
N ILE A 201 -2.60 -21.62 1.21
CA ILE A 201 -3.67 -22.54 0.80
C ILE A 201 -4.71 -21.78 -0.06
N GLY A 202 -4.98 -22.30 -1.25
CA GLY A 202 -5.95 -21.74 -2.20
C GLY A 202 -5.47 -20.52 -3.00
N LEU A 203 -4.23 -20.12 -2.91
CA LEU A 203 -3.63 -19.00 -3.63
C LEU A 203 -2.36 -19.40 -4.36
#